data_bf5bb3d66662effd9a0360b1c3de1da1
#
_entry.id   bf5bb3d66662effd9a0360b1c3de1da1
#
_cell.length_a   1.000
_cell.length_b   1.000
_cell.length_c   1.000
_cell.angle_alpha   90.00
_cell.angle_beta   90.00
_cell.angle_gamma   90.00
#
_symmetry.space_group_name_H-M   'P 1'
#
loop_
_entity.id
_entity.type
_entity.pdbx_description
1 polymer ?
#
loop_
_entity_poly.entity_id
_entity_poly.type
_entity_poly.pdbx_seq_one_letter_code
_entity_poly.pdbx_strand_id
1 'polypeptide(L)'
;IQQYELTETQLQFTDYPSNNIQQASDKHHPIVCFNQDRHLVCYFALQEHHEFESYTTHSSTLLLRCFSTDTRFLHQGYATAALQELPAFIAEYYPHITSIVLGVNIDNTTAQALYTKCQFKDSGQRVQWRKGTLMIMELVLSK
;
A
#
# COMPACT_ATOMS: atom_id res chain seq x y z
N ILE A 1 3.98 -5.14 -16.78
CA ILE A 1 4.44 -5.14 -15.38
C ILE A 1 5.90 -5.54 -15.25
N GLN A 2 6.39 -6.36 -16.19
CA GLN A 2 7.80 -6.77 -16.17
C GLN A 2 8.77 -5.61 -16.47
N GLN A 3 8.26 -4.55 -17.08
CA GLN A 3 9.04 -3.34 -17.37
C GLN A 3 8.99 -2.32 -16.24
N TYR A 4 8.27 -2.64 -15.18
CA TYR A 4 8.15 -1.76 -14.02
C TYR A 4 9.50 -1.63 -13.30
N GLU A 5 9.94 -0.42 -13.05
CA GLU A 5 11.26 -0.15 -12.52
C GLU A 5 11.22 0.45 -11.12
N LEU A 6 12.13 -0.01 -10.26
CA LEU A 6 12.32 0.53 -8.93
C LEU A 6 13.80 0.87 -8.72
N THR A 7 14.06 1.94 -7.98
CA THR A 7 15.43 2.31 -7.60
C THR A 7 15.91 1.41 -6.46
N GLU A 8 17.22 1.40 -6.22
CA GLU A 8 17.79 0.68 -5.07
C GLU A 8 17.19 1.21 -3.75
N THR A 9 16.98 2.52 -3.66
CA THR A 9 16.36 3.11 -2.47
C THR A 9 14.96 2.57 -2.26
N GLN A 10 14.16 2.48 -3.33
CA GLN A 10 12.82 1.90 -3.23
C GLN A 10 12.88 0.43 -2.79
N LEU A 11 13.82 -0.34 -3.34
CA LEU A 11 13.95 -1.76 -3.02
C LEU A 11 14.39 -2.04 -1.59
N GLN A 12 14.91 -1.03 -0.87
CA GLN A 12 15.17 -1.16 0.55
C GLN A 12 13.89 -1.37 1.36
N PHE A 13 12.75 -0.92 0.83
CA PHE A 13 11.48 -0.88 1.57
C PHE A 13 10.37 -1.69 0.93
N THR A 14 10.52 -2.11 -0.34
CA THR A 14 9.49 -2.86 -1.05
C THR A 14 10.13 -3.86 -2.00
N ASP A 15 9.32 -4.49 -2.85
CA ASP A 15 9.78 -5.46 -3.83
C ASP A 15 9.14 -5.17 -5.17
N TYR A 16 9.61 -5.83 -6.23
CA TYR A 16 9.03 -5.69 -7.56
C TYR A 16 7.61 -6.23 -7.60
N PRO A 17 6.70 -5.55 -8.31
CA PRO A 17 5.32 -6.05 -8.47
C PRO A 17 5.27 -7.45 -9.07
N SER A 18 6.17 -7.78 -9.99
CA SER A 18 6.21 -9.11 -10.60
C SER A 18 6.42 -10.22 -9.58
N ASN A 19 7.14 -9.95 -8.49
CA ASN A 19 7.33 -10.93 -7.42
C ASN A 19 6.08 -11.03 -6.54
N ASN A 20 5.45 -9.90 -6.25
CA ASN A 20 4.27 -9.87 -5.39
C ASN A 20 3.04 -10.43 -6.08
N ILE A 21 2.85 -10.16 -7.37
CA ILE A 21 1.65 -10.57 -8.11
C ILE A 21 1.52 -12.10 -8.16
N GLN A 22 2.62 -12.82 -8.04
CA GLN A 22 2.60 -14.28 -8.00
C GLN A 22 1.91 -14.83 -6.75
N GLN A 23 1.67 -13.98 -5.75
CA GLN A 23 0.98 -14.34 -4.52
C GLN A 23 -0.53 -14.09 -4.60
N ALA A 24 -1.03 -13.70 -5.76
CA ALA A 24 -2.46 -13.41 -5.94
C ALA A 24 -3.32 -14.61 -5.55
N SER A 25 -4.41 -14.33 -4.86
CA SER A 25 -5.37 -15.35 -4.39
C SER A 25 -6.69 -14.67 -4.06
N ASP A 26 -7.65 -15.43 -3.55
CA ASP A 26 -8.93 -14.88 -3.09
C ASP A 26 -8.79 -13.80 -2.03
N LYS A 27 -7.68 -13.79 -1.32
CA LYS A 27 -7.46 -12.88 -0.19
C LYS A 27 -6.28 -11.94 -0.39
N HIS A 28 -5.59 -12.06 -1.51
CA HIS A 28 -4.47 -11.22 -1.88
C HIS A 28 -4.74 -10.65 -3.26
N HIS A 29 -5.03 -9.35 -3.31
CA HIS A 29 -5.54 -8.70 -4.52
C HIS A 29 -4.51 -7.70 -5.05
N PRO A 30 -3.75 -8.05 -6.09
CA PRO A 30 -2.87 -7.09 -6.76
C PRO A 30 -3.68 -5.99 -7.44
N ILE A 31 -3.25 -4.75 -7.27
CA ILE A 31 -3.89 -3.58 -7.88
C ILE A 31 -2.86 -2.85 -8.70
N VAL A 32 -3.19 -2.58 -9.95
CA VAL A 32 -2.34 -1.83 -10.86
C VAL A 32 -3.00 -0.49 -11.19
N CYS A 33 -2.20 0.56 -11.26
CA CYS A 33 -2.69 1.91 -11.51
C CYS A 33 -2.10 2.44 -12.80
N PHE A 34 -2.95 2.91 -13.70
CA PHE A 34 -2.56 3.45 -14.99
C PHE A 34 -2.82 4.95 -15.04
N ASN A 35 -1.97 5.69 -15.76
CA ASN A 35 -2.22 7.10 -16.03
C ASN A 35 -3.12 7.25 -17.26
N GLN A 36 -3.39 8.49 -17.67
CA GLN A 36 -4.26 8.77 -18.82
C GLN A 36 -3.70 8.21 -20.13
N ASP A 37 -2.39 8.06 -20.22
CA ASP A 37 -1.71 7.51 -21.40
C ASP A 37 -1.60 5.99 -21.35
N ARG A 38 -2.26 5.36 -20.37
CA ARG A 38 -2.28 3.90 -20.16
C ARG A 38 -0.92 3.32 -19.80
N HIS A 39 -0.03 4.12 -19.21
CA HIS A 39 1.20 3.62 -18.64
C HIS A 39 0.95 3.15 -17.22
N LEU A 40 1.49 1.99 -16.87
CA LEU A 40 1.44 1.46 -15.50
C LEU A 40 2.37 2.32 -14.64
N VAL A 41 1.81 3.04 -13.68
CA VAL A 41 2.59 4.01 -12.89
C VAL A 41 2.75 3.61 -11.42
N CYS A 42 1.75 2.94 -10.84
CA CYS A 42 1.79 2.51 -9.45
C CYS A 42 1.28 1.09 -9.30
N TYR A 43 1.74 0.43 -8.25
CA TYR A 43 1.31 -0.90 -7.87
C TYR A 43 1.15 -0.98 -6.37
N PHE A 44 0.16 -1.72 -5.92
CA PHE A 44 0.04 -2.15 -4.54
C PHE A 44 -0.80 -3.42 -4.48
N ALA A 45 -0.84 -4.04 -3.31
CA ALA A 45 -1.70 -5.19 -3.07
C ALA A 45 -2.59 -4.91 -1.87
N LEU A 46 -3.83 -5.36 -1.94
CA LEU A 46 -4.77 -5.34 -0.83
C LEU A 46 -4.94 -6.77 -0.34
N GLN A 47 -4.71 -6.98 0.94
CA GLN A 47 -4.79 -8.31 1.52
C GLN A 47 -5.90 -8.36 2.55
N GLU A 48 -6.88 -9.23 2.28
CA GLU A 48 -7.90 -9.59 3.25
C GLU A 48 -7.31 -10.64 4.13
N HIS A 49 -7.57 -10.62 5.41
CA HIS A 49 -7.23 -11.75 6.14
C HIS A 49 -6.67 -11.51 7.49
N HIS A 50 -6.80 -12.44 8.26
CA HIS A 50 -6.25 -12.50 9.58
C HIS A 50 -4.75 -12.79 9.63
N GLU A 51 -4.05 -12.92 8.49
CA GLU A 51 -2.59 -13.03 8.47
C GLU A 51 -1.90 -11.85 9.15
N PHE A 52 -2.57 -10.71 9.19
CA PHE A 52 -2.02 -9.52 9.80
C PHE A 52 -2.75 -9.12 11.08
N GLU A 53 -3.28 -10.09 11.80
CA GLU A 53 -3.90 -9.84 13.10
C GLU A 53 -2.93 -9.17 14.07
N SER A 54 -1.62 -9.39 13.89
CA SER A 54 -0.61 -8.70 14.66
C SER A 54 -0.64 -7.18 14.44
N TYR A 55 -1.24 -6.71 13.34
CA TYR A 55 -1.35 -5.29 13.02
C TYR A 55 -2.64 -4.68 13.54
N THR A 56 -3.70 -5.48 13.64
CA THR A 56 -5.01 -5.01 14.04
C THR A 56 -5.87 -6.18 14.50
N THR A 57 -6.88 -5.89 15.34
CA THR A 57 -7.87 -6.87 15.77
C THR A 57 -9.18 -6.75 15.01
N HIS A 58 -9.28 -5.82 14.06
CA HIS A 58 -10.52 -5.56 13.32
C HIS A 58 -10.65 -6.49 12.13
N SER A 59 -11.75 -7.24 12.06
CA SER A 59 -12.01 -8.18 10.96
C SER A 59 -12.41 -7.47 9.66
N SER A 60 -12.78 -6.21 9.71
CA SER A 60 -13.20 -5.42 8.55
C SER A 60 -12.09 -4.48 8.07
N THR A 61 -10.85 -4.94 8.15
CA THR A 61 -9.67 -4.17 7.78
C THR A 61 -8.94 -4.84 6.63
N LEU A 62 -8.49 -4.04 5.66
CA LEU A 62 -7.57 -4.50 4.60
C LEU A 62 -6.15 -4.06 4.91
N LEU A 63 -5.20 -4.91 4.57
CA LEU A 63 -3.77 -4.58 4.63
C LEU A 63 -3.31 -4.11 3.26
N LEU A 64 -2.75 -2.90 3.20
CA LEU A 64 -2.11 -2.36 2.00
C LEU A 64 -0.64 -2.74 2.03
N ARG A 65 -0.16 -3.40 0.96
CA ARG A 65 1.21 -3.90 0.88
C ARG A 65 1.85 -3.54 -0.44
N CYS A 66 3.18 -3.46 -0.40
CA CYS A 66 4.02 -3.36 -1.60
C CYS A 66 3.68 -2.14 -2.47
N PHE A 67 3.26 -1.05 -1.84
CA PHE A 67 2.95 0.18 -2.57
C PHE A 67 4.23 0.75 -3.17
N SER A 68 4.20 1.03 -4.46
CA SER A 68 5.33 1.61 -5.16
C SER A 68 4.88 2.39 -6.39
N THR A 69 5.77 3.27 -6.86
CA THR A 69 5.63 3.98 -8.12
C THR A 69 6.80 3.62 -9.00
N ASP A 70 6.54 3.30 -10.28
CA ASP A 70 7.60 3.05 -11.25
C ASP A 70 8.54 4.25 -11.28
N THR A 71 9.85 3.99 -11.25
CA THR A 71 10.88 5.01 -11.22
C THR A 71 10.71 6.09 -12.28
N ARG A 72 10.24 5.69 -13.47
CA ARG A 72 10.06 6.62 -14.59
C ARG A 72 8.95 7.65 -14.35
N PHE A 73 8.09 7.40 -13.37
CA PHE A 73 6.92 8.23 -13.08
C PHE A 73 6.95 8.85 -11.70
N LEU A 74 8.10 8.81 -11.02
CA LEU A 74 8.26 9.43 -9.70
C LEU A 74 8.09 10.94 -9.77
N HIS A 75 7.67 11.52 -8.65
CA HIS A 75 7.55 12.97 -8.45
C HIS A 75 6.54 13.65 -9.39
N GLN A 76 5.54 12.90 -9.86
CA GLN A 76 4.49 13.42 -10.74
C GLN A 76 3.12 13.39 -10.08
N GLY A 77 3.05 13.04 -8.79
CA GLY A 77 1.79 13.03 -8.05
C GLY A 77 0.97 11.75 -8.20
N TYR A 78 1.46 10.75 -8.88
CA TYR A 78 0.69 9.52 -9.09
C TYR A 78 0.45 8.73 -7.81
N ALA A 79 1.45 8.66 -6.92
CA ALA A 79 1.27 7.99 -5.64
C ALA A 79 0.18 8.65 -4.80
N THR A 80 0.21 9.97 -4.71
CA THR A 80 -0.81 10.73 -3.99
C THR A 80 -2.18 10.52 -4.61
N ALA A 81 -2.28 10.58 -5.93
CA ALA A 81 -3.55 10.39 -6.64
C ALA A 81 -4.11 8.98 -6.39
N ALA A 82 -3.26 7.95 -6.46
CA ALA A 82 -3.69 6.58 -6.22
C ALA A 82 -4.24 6.40 -4.80
N LEU A 83 -3.55 6.95 -3.80
CA LEU A 83 -4.00 6.85 -2.41
C LEU A 83 -5.25 7.67 -2.14
N GLN A 84 -5.43 8.80 -2.82
CA GLN A 84 -6.63 9.63 -2.67
C GLN A 84 -7.85 8.97 -3.30
N GLU A 85 -7.67 8.15 -4.32
CA GLU A 85 -8.75 7.39 -4.94
C GLU A 85 -9.09 6.11 -4.17
N LEU A 86 -8.22 5.67 -3.29
CA LEU A 86 -8.37 4.40 -2.60
C LEU A 86 -9.67 4.29 -1.80
N PRO A 87 -10.11 5.30 -1.01
CA PRO A 87 -11.37 5.16 -0.27
C PRO A 87 -12.57 4.88 -1.18
N ALA A 88 -12.67 5.56 -2.32
CA ALA A 88 -13.77 5.34 -3.26
C ALA A 88 -13.70 3.94 -3.87
N PHE A 89 -12.50 3.48 -4.21
CA PHE A 89 -12.27 2.14 -4.73
C PHE A 89 -12.74 1.08 -3.72
N ILE A 90 -12.35 1.24 -2.46
CA ILE A 90 -12.72 0.30 -1.40
C ILE A 90 -14.24 0.31 -1.18
N ALA A 91 -14.87 1.49 -1.20
CA ALA A 91 -16.32 1.60 -1.03
C ALA A 91 -17.07 0.84 -2.13
N GLU A 92 -16.53 0.82 -3.34
CA GLU A 92 -17.17 0.14 -4.48
C GLU A 92 -16.93 -1.37 -4.46
N TYR A 93 -15.70 -1.81 -4.23
CA TYR A 93 -15.33 -3.22 -4.39
C TYR A 93 -15.24 -4.01 -3.10
N TYR A 94 -15.14 -3.33 -1.97
CA TYR A 94 -14.99 -3.97 -0.65
C TYR A 94 -15.86 -3.22 0.37
N PRO A 95 -17.20 -3.19 0.15
CA PRO A 95 -18.07 -2.30 0.95
C PRO A 95 -18.16 -2.64 2.44
N HIS A 96 -17.73 -3.84 2.83
CA HIS A 96 -17.72 -4.25 4.24
C HIS A 96 -16.50 -3.76 4.99
N ILE A 97 -15.49 -3.23 4.29
CA ILE A 97 -14.25 -2.79 4.91
C ILE A 97 -14.44 -1.39 5.51
N THR A 98 -13.94 -1.21 6.73
CA THR A 98 -14.06 0.06 7.47
C THR A 98 -12.72 0.75 7.70
N SER A 99 -11.59 0.04 7.50
CA SER A 99 -10.29 0.65 7.66
C SER A 99 -9.25 -0.05 6.79
N ILE A 100 -8.16 0.66 6.54
CA ILE A 100 -7.00 0.15 5.81
C ILE A 100 -5.79 0.35 6.71
N VAL A 101 -4.97 -0.68 6.86
CA VAL A 101 -3.71 -0.59 7.60
C VAL A 101 -2.55 -0.86 6.67
N LEU A 102 -1.40 -0.32 7.00
CA LEU A 102 -0.16 -0.61 6.30
C LEU A 102 1.01 -0.59 7.29
N GLY A 103 2.07 -1.27 6.91
CA GLY A 103 3.33 -1.19 7.63
C GLY A 103 4.33 -0.40 6.79
N VAL A 104 4.89 0.66 7.35
CA VAL A 104 5.91 1.46 6.69
C VAL A 104 7.19 1.44 7.52
N ASN A 105 8.33 1.22 6.85
CA ASN A 105 9.60 1.19 7.56
C ASN A 105 9.83 2.51 8.29
N ILE A 106 10.27 2.42 9.54
CA ILE A 106 10.46 3.60 10.38
C ILE A 106 11.50 4.56 9.81
N ASP A 107 12.39 4.08 8.96
CA ASP A 107 13.40 4.90 8.28
C ASP A 107 12.91 5.47 6.95
N ASN A 108 11.75 5.04 6.48
CA ASN A 108 11.19 5.52 5.21
C ASN A 108 10.32 6.76 5.44
N THR A 109 10.97 7.88 5.74
CA THR A 109 10.27 9.12 6.08
C THR A 109 9.50 9.70 4.90
N THR A 110 9.96 9.47 3.68
CA THR A 110 9.25 9.92 2.47
C THR A 110 7.89 9.25 2.35
N ALA A 111 7.83 7.94 2.55
CA ALA A 111 6.57 7.20 2.51
C ALA A 111 5.66 7.59 3.66
N GLN A 112 6.21 7.78 4.87
CA GLN A 112 5.42 8.21 6.02
C GLN A 112 4.74 9.55 5.75
N ALA A 113 5.46 10.50 5.14
CA ALA A 113 4.91 11.80 4.80
C ALA A 113 3.80 11.67 3.76
N LEU A 114 3.98 10.81 2.76
CA LEU A 114 2.97 10.53 1.75
C LEU A 114 1.69 9.99 2.38
N TYR A 115 1.82 8.98 3.22
CA TYR A 115 0.65 8.36 3.86
C TYR A 115 -0.05 9.33 4.80
N THR A 116 0.69 10.13 5.56
CA THR A 116 0.12 11.16 6.43
C THR A 116 -0.66 12.18 5.62
N LYS A 117 -0.13 12.60 4.49
CA LYS A 117 -0.81 13.52 3.58
C LYS A 117 -2.13 12.95 3.08
N CYS A 118 -2.20 11.64 2.92
CA CYS A 118 -3.39 10.93 2.44
C CYS A 118 -4.27 10.42 3.59
N GLN A 119 -4.12 11.00 4.78
CA GLN A 119 -4.98 10.80 5.94
C GLN A 119 -4.73 9.51 6.73
N PHE A 120 -3.67 8.79 6.44
CA PHE A 120 -3.24 7.71 7.31
C PHE A 120 -2.63 8.28 8.58
N LYS A 121 -2.82 7.61 9.70
CA LYS A 121 -2.31 8.03 10.99
C LYS A 121 -1.48 6.93 11.62
N ASP A 122 -0.42 7.33 12.34
CA ASP A 122 0.38 6.39 13.13
C ASP A 122 -0.50 5.80 14.22
N SER A 123 -0.64 4.48 14.22
CA SER A 123 -1.45 3.79 15.24
C SER A 123 -0.72 3.64 16.57
N GLY A 124 0.57 3.91 16.60
CA GLY A 124 1.41 3.66 17.78
C GLY A 124 2.04 2.28 17.80
N GLN A 125 1.55 1.37 16.98
CA GLN A 125 2.04 -0.01 16.92
C GLN A 125 3.32 -0.11 16.09
N ARG A 126 4.24 -0.98 16.55
CA ARG A 126 5.50 -1.26 15.84
C ARG A 126 5.64 -2.77 15.68
N VAL A 127 6.11 -3.20 14.52
CA VAL A 127 6.28 -4.61 14.18
C VAL A 127 7.69 -4.81 13.64
N GLN A 128 8.36 -5.84 14.11
CA GLN A 128 9.66 -6.21 13.56
C GLN A 128 9.47 -7.00 12.28
N TRP A 129 10.23 -6.65 11.25
CA TRP A 129 10.18 -7.27 9.94
C TRP A 129 11.62 -7.45 9.44
N ARG A 130 11.80 -8.32 8.43
CA ARG A 130 13.15 -8.64 7.92
C ARG A 130 13.93 -7.42 7.43
N LYS A 131 13.27 -6.38 6.97
CA LYS A 131 13.91 -5.15 6.46
C LYS A 131 13.88 -4.00 7.48
N GLY A 132 13.57 -4.30 8.73
CA GLY A 132 13.59 -3.32 9.83
C GLY A 132 12.28 -3.22 10.58
N THR A 133 12.17 -2.19 11.40
CA THR A 133 10.97 -1.95 12.19
C THR A 133 9.91 -1.26 11.33
N LEU A 134 8.68 -1.76 11.38
CA LEU A 134 7.55 -1.15 10.69
C LEU A 134 6.71 -0.32 11.67
N MET A 135 6.36 0.88 11.23
CA MET A 135 5.31 1.70 11.84
C MET A 135 4.00 1.29 11.21
N ILE A 136 3.01 0.94 12.03
CA ILE A 136 1.69 0.59 11.50
C ILE A 136 0.84 1.85 11.44
N MET A 137 0.39 2.18 10.24
CA MET A 137 -0.48 3.34 9.99
C MET A 137 -1.86 2.87 9.58
N GLU A 138 -2.86 3.65 9.91
CA GLU A 138 -4.26 3.30 9.67
C GLU A 138 -5.03 4.45 9.05
N LEU A 139 -5.87 4.13 8.08
CA LEU A 139 -6.86 5.04 7.51
C LEU A 139 -8.24 4.49 7.85
N VAL A 140 -9.01 5.25 8.63
CA VAL A 140 -10.39 4.90 8.95
C VAL A 140 -11.29 5.47 7.87
N LEU A 141 -12.10 4.61 7.26
CA LEU A 141 -12.98 5.02 6.16
C LEU A 141 -14.28 5.58 6.70
N SER A 142 -14.73 6.68 6.09
CA SER A 142 -16.05 7.25 6.38
C SER A 142 -17.13 6.38 5.77
N LYS A 143 -18.17 6.13 6.54
CA LYS A 143 -19.32 5.35 6.09
C LYS A 143 -20.60 6.15 6.19
#